data_8273d200f9b8eba4eb007b279287de8f
#
_entry.id   8273d200f9b8eba4eb007b279287de8f
#
_cell.length_a   1.000
_cell.length_b   1.000
_cell.length_c   1.000
_cell.angle_alpha   90.00
_cell.angle_beta   90.00
_cell.angle_gamma   90.00
#
_symmetry.space_group_name_H-M   'P 1'
#
loop_
_entity.id
_entity.type
_entity.pdbx_description
1 polymer ?
#
loop_
_entity_poly.entity_id
_entity_poly.type
_entity_poly.pdbx_seq_one_letter_code
_entity_poly.pdbx_strand_id
1 'polypeptide(L)'
;MLQRLMAFLRRESWEDSKEFDYTKQFWGHALHGLDRFDQKRKFSITGHCCNVGVLFAPVPKGGDALLIKFTNGKVGILRIHKIEFFRDPSDMFAATVKFEGLKADEVV
;
A
#
# COMPACT_ATOMS: atom_id res chain seq x y z
N MET A 1 3.89 22.55 -23.80
CA MET A 1 3.54 23.14 -22.58
C MET A 1 2.48 22.39 -21.85
N LEU A 2 1.38 22.14 -22.43
CA LEU A 2 0.32 21.44 -21.79
C LEU A 2 0.73 20.05 -21.35
N GLN A 3 1.44 19.31 -22.17
CA GLN A 3 1.89 18.04 -21.81
C GLN A 3 2.83 18.08 -20.64
N ARG A 4 3.65 19.07 -20.58
CA ARG A 4 4.59 19.22 -19.50
C ARG A 4 3.86 19.50 -18.21
N LEU A 5 2.82 20.30 -18.28
CA LEU A 5 2.04 20.60 -17.11
C LEU A 5 1.33 19.36 -16.61
N MET A 6 0.81 18.56 -17.49
CA MET A 6 0.14 17.34 -17.11
C MET A 6 1.12 16.37 -16.45
N ALA A 7 2.31 16.27 -16.99
CA ALA A 7 3.33 15.41 -16.41
C ALA A 7 3.72 15.89 -15.01
N PHE A 8 3.78 17.17 -14.83
CA PHE A 8 4.11 17.74 -13.55
C PHE A 8 3.03 17.43 -12.53
N LEU A 9 1.77 17.61 -12.88
CA LEU A 9 0.67 17.29 -11.98
C LEU A 9 0.66 15.83 -11.61
N ARG A 10 0.92 14.97 -12.57
CA ARG A 10 0.97 13.56 -12.31
C ARG A 10 2.11 13.22 -11.36
N ARG A 11 3.24 13.88 -11.52
CA ARG A 11 4.35 13.69 -10.66
C ARG A 11 4.06 14.12 -9.26
N GLU A 12 3.38 15.27 -9.09
CA GLU A 12 3.01 15.68 -7.78
C GLU A 12 2.11 14.67 -7.11
N SER A 13 1.17 14.10 -7.84
CA SER A 13 0.28 13.10 -7.30
C SER A 13 1.06 11.90 -6.80
N TRP A 14 2.08 11.48 -7.55
CA TRP A 14 2.91 10.37 -7.13
C TRP A 14 3.75 10.72 -5.90
N GLU A 15 4.21 11.93 -5.83
CA GLU A 15 5.03 12.34 -4.71
C GLU A 15 4.25 12.44 -3.43
N ASP A 16 2.93 12.61 -3.50
CA ASP A 16 2.12 12.64 -2.32
C ASP A 16 1.82 11.26 -1.78
N SER A 17 2.11 10.22 -2.52
CA SER A 17 1.83 8.87 -2.05
C SER A 17 2.85 8.44 -1.01
N LYS A 18 2.43 7.60 -0.09
CA LYS A 18 3.27 7.09 0.97
C LYS A 18 3.44 5.60 0.85
N GLU A 19 4.47 5.09 1.47
CA GLU A 19 4.70 3.65 1.54
C GLU A 19 4.50 3.20 2.97
N PHE A 20 3.74 2.14 3.15
CA PHE A 20 3.48 1.57 4.47
C PHE A 20 4.15 0.21 4.54
N ASP A 21 5.01 0.04 5.52
CA ASP A 21 5.86 -1.13 5.62
C ASP A 21 5.13 -2.28 6.28
N TYR A 22 4.77 -3.29 5.50
CA TYR A 22 4.20 -4.53 5.98
C TYR A 22 5.16 -5.70 5.76
N THR A 23 6.46 -5.40 5.60
CA THR A 23 7.46 -6.46 5.50
C THR A 23 7.61 -7.20 6.82
N LYS A 24 7.29 -6.52 7.92
CA LYS A 24 7.22 -7.15 9.22
C LYS A 24 5.79 -6.96 9.71
N GLN A 25 5.14 -8.05 10.01
CA GLN A 25 3.74 -7.98 10.43
C GLN A 25 3.62 -8.42 11.88
N PHE A 26 2.72 -7.79 12.60
CA PHE A 26 2.49 -8.11 13.99
C PHE A 26 1.04 -7.78 14.30
N TRP A 27 0.58 -8.15 15.49
CA TRP A 27 -0.79 -7.94 15.88
C TRP A 27 -1.13 -6.45 15.79
N GLY A 28 -2.17 -6.12 15.07
CA GLY A 28 -2.56 -4.72 14.86
C GLY A 28 -1.92 -4.09 13.64
N HIS A 29 -0.98 -4.78 12.99
CA HIS A 29 -0.35 -4.25 11.77
C HIS A 29 -0.02 -5.44 10.85
N ALA A 30 -1.04 -5.99 10.22
CA ALA A 30 -0.88 -7.18 9.40
C ALA A 30 -1.81 -7.14 8.21
N LEU A 31 -1.47 -7.91 7.19
CA LEU A 31 -2.29 -8.04 5.99
C LEU A 31 -2.77 -9.49 5.88
N HIS A 32 -4.00 -9.64 5.40
CA HIS A 32 -4.60 -10.94 5.22
C HIS A 32 -5.11 -11.04 3.78
N GLY A 33 -5.11 -12.22 3.23
CA GLY A 33 -5.58 -12.41 1.86
C GLY A 33 -4.48 -12.36 0.83
N LEU A 34 -3.22 -12.36 1.26
CA LEU A 34 -2.11 -12.35 0.32
C LEU A 34 -2.02 -13.66 -0.47
N ASP A 35 -2.74 -14.68 -0.06
CA ASP A 35 -2.85 -15.91 -0.83
C ASP A 35 -3.57 -15.68 -2.15
N ARG A 36 -4.25 -14.55 -2.31
CA ARG A 36 -4.92 -14.19 -3.55
C ARG A 36 -4.02 -13.39 -4.46
N PHE A 37 -2.75 -13.26 -4.12
CA PHE A 37 -1.79 -12.47 -4.87
C PHE A 37 -1.82 -12.82 -6.35
N ASP A 38 -1.83 -11.81 -7.20
CA ASP A 38 -1.82 -11.96 -8.63
C ASP A 38 -0.89 -10.90 -9.19
N GLN A 39 0.09 -11.31 -10.00
CA GLN A 39 1.04 -10.37 -10.56
C GLN A 39 0.43 -9.44 -11.58
N LYS A 40 -0.63 -9.85 -12.25
CA LYS A 40 -1.16 -9.10 -13.38
C LYS A 40 -2.46 -8.39 -13.10
N ARG A 41 -3.18 -8.83 -12.11
CA ARG A 41 -4.53 -8.29 -11.85
C ARG A 41 -4.62 -7.72 -10.45
N LYS A 42 -5.59 -6.85 -10.27
CA LYS A 42 -5.90 -6.36 -8.95
C LYS A 42 -6.47 -7.49 -8.12
N PHE A 43 -6.23 -7.45 -6.85
CA PHE A 43 -6.80 -8.44 -5.93
C PHE A 43 -7.17 -7.75 -4.61
N SER A 44 -7.99 -8.41 -3.84
CA SER A 44 -8.50 -7.85 -2.61
C SER A 44 -7.78 -8.41 -1.40
N ILE A 45 -7.48 -7.54 -0.45
CA ILE A 45 -6.88 -7.95 0.81
C ILE A 45 -7.62 -7.27 1.93
N THR A 46 -7.41 -7.75 3.14
CA THR A 46 -7.83 -7.04 4.34
C THR A 46 -6.61 -6.84 5.20
N GLY A 47 -6.67 -5.92 6.10
CA GLY A 47 -5.52 -5.66 6.94
C GLY A 47 -5.85 -4.82 8.15
N HIS A 48 -4.86 -4.65 8.98
CA HIS A 48 -4.94 -3.82 10.17
C HIS A 48 -3.92 -2.71 10.05
N CYS A 49 -4.25 -1.54 10.53
CA CYS A 49 -3.31 -0.42 10.56
C CYS A 49 -3.25 0.17 11.95
N CYS A 50 -2.11 0.06 12.58
CA CYS A 50 -1.94 0.49 13.95
C CYS A 50 -1.94 2.01 14.11
N ASN A 51 -1.92 2.75 13.01
CA ASN A 51 -1.94 4.21 13.09
C ASN A 51 -3.34 4.80 13.17
N VAL A 52 -4.36 3.99 13.00
CA VAL A 52 -5.73 4.50 13.02
C VAL A 52 -6.03 5.04 14.41
N GLY A 53 -6.51 6.26 14.47
CA GLY A 53 -6.80 6.91 15.74
C GLY A 53 -5.64 7.63 16.37
N VAL A 54 -4.45 7.51 15.80
CA VAL A 54 -3.29 8.23 16.32
C VAL A 54 -3.25 9.59 15.64
N LEU A 55 -3.24 10.63 16.44
CA LEU A 55 -3.32 11.99 15.93
C LEU A 55 -2.15 12.29 15.02
N PHE A 56 -2.44 12.79 13.83
CA PHE A 56 -1.46 13.17 12.83
C PHE A 56 -0.61 12.01 12.26
N ALA A 57 -0.88 10.78 12.65
CA ALA A 57 -0.17 9.66 12.04
C ALA A 57 -0.82 9.31 10.69
N PRO A 58 -0.05 9.01 9.67
CA PRO A 58 -0.63 8.70 8.36
C PRO A 58 -1.31 7.34 8.37
N VAL A 59 -2.38 7.22 7.63
CA VAL A 59 -3.04 5.94 7.39
C VAL A 59 -3.12 5.72 5.88
N PRO A 60 -3.19 4.48 5.43
CA PRO A 60 -3.21 4.21 3.98
C PRO A 60 -4.45 4.80 3.30
N LYS A 61 -4.27 5.25 2.09
CA LYS A 61 -5.35 5.74 1.26
C LYS A 61 -5.11 5.33 -0.17
N GLY A 62 -6.06 5.55 -1.04
CA GLY A 62 -5.88 5.24 -2.46
C GLY A 62 -4.67 5.97 -3.01
N GLY A 63 -3.86 5.28 -3.81
CA GLY A 63 -2.63 5.82 -4.34
C GLY A 63 -1.39 5.51 -3.51
N ASP A 64 -1.57 5.12 -2.26
CA ASP A 64 -0.44 4.75 -1.43
C ASP A 64 0.01 3.32 -1.73
N ALA A 65 1.14 2.93 -1.21
CA ALA A 65 1.70 1.60 -1.45
C ALA A 65 1.88 0.84 -0.15
N LEU A 66 1.68 -0.46 -0.24
CA LEU A 66 1.97 -1.37 0.87
C LEU A 66 3.17 -2.21 0.46
N LEU A 67 4.16 -2.30 1.34
CA LEU A 67 5.35 -3.09 1.09
C LEU A 67 5.21 -4.44 1.76
N ILE A 68 5.38 -5.51 1.00
CA ILE A 68 5.29 -6.87 1.51
C ILE A 68 6.59 -7.59 1.26
N LYS A 69 6.86 -8.63 2.01
CA LYS A 69 8.07 -9.39 1.86
C LYS A 69 7.74 -10.78 1.36
N PHE A 70 8.38 -11.18 0.28
CA PHE A 70 8.19 -12.52 -0.26
C PHE A 70 9.11 -13.51 0.44
N THR A 71 8.86 -14.79 0.21
CA THR A 71 9.64 -15.85 0.84
C THR A 71 11.11 -15.80 0.43
N ASN A 72 11.42 -15.25 -0.74
CA ASN A 72 12.80 -15.13 -1.17
C ASN A 72 13.49 -13.90 -0.59
N GLY A 73 12.83 -13.19 0.30
CA GLY A 73 13.40 -12.01 0.95
C GLY A 73 13.25 -10.71 0.20
N LYS A 74 12.70 -10.75 -1.00
CA LYS A 74 12.53 -9.52 -1.78
C LYS A 74 11.27 -8.81 -1.35
N VAL A 75 11.26 -7.49 -1.51
CA VAL A 75 10.15 -6.65 -1.09
C VAL A 75 9.32 -6.28 -2.32
N GLY A 76 8.03 -6.52 -2.26
CA GLY A 76 7.13 -6.16 -3.33
C GLY A 76 6.31 -4.94 -2.99
N ILE A 77 5.85 -4.25 -4.02
CA ILE A 77 5.06 -3.04 -3.87
C ILE A 77 3.63 -3.34 -4.32
N LEU A 78 2.68 -3.13 -3.42
CA LEU A 78 1.27 -3.24 -3.75
C LEU A 78 0.67 -1.85 -3.74
N ARG A 79 0.21 -1.39 -4.88
CA ARG A 79 -0.40 -0.06 -4.99
C ARG A 79 -1.88 -0.15 -4.66
N ILE A 80 -2.35 0.68 -3.76
CA ILE A 80 -3.75 0.69 -3.34
C ILE A 80 -4.57 1.43 -4.38
N HIS A 81 -5.55 0.77 -4.96
CA HIS A 81 -6.48 1.41 -5.86
C HIS A 81 -7.71 1.88 -5.11
N LYS A 82 -8.15 1.12 -4.14
CA LYS A 82 -9.34 1.47 -3.38
C LYS A 82 -9.17 0.91 -1.97
N ILE A 83 -9.57 1.64 -0.97
CA ILE A 83 -9.48 1.18 0.41
C ILE A 83 -10.67 1.71 1.18
N GLU A 84 -11.21 0.89 2.06
CA GLU A 84 -12.28 1.28 2.95
C GLU A 84 -11.94 0.78 4.34
N PHE A 85 -12.02 1.65 5.32
CA PHE A 85 -11.81 1.24 6.70
C PHE A 85 -13.13 0.77 7.29
N PHE A 86 -13.09 -0.26 8.11
CA PHE A 86 -14.27 -0.78 8.76
C PHE A 86 -14.68 0.18 9.85
N ARG A 87 -15.95 0.15 10.17
CA ARG A 87 -16.43 0.96 11.25
C ARG A 87 -16.10 0.30 12.59
N ASP A 88 -16.13 -1.01 12.64
CA ASP A 88 -15.86 -1.77 13.85
C ASP A 88 -15.34 -3.15 13.47
N PRO A 89 -14.08 -3.44 13.72
CA PRO A 89 -13.09 -2.56 14.35
C PRO A 89 -12.53 -1.52 13.38
N SER A 90 -12.31 -0.33 13.87
CA SER A 90 -11.93 0.79 13.02
C SER A 90 -10.49 0.71 12.53
N ASP A 91 -9.68 -0.15 13.11
CA ASP A 91 -8.30 -0.31 12.68
C ASP A 91 -8.17 -1.35 11.55
N MET A 92 -9.26 -1.90 11.07
CA MET A 92 -9.23 -2.84 9.96
C MET A 92 -9.71 -2.17 8.68
N PHE A 93 -9.18 -2.64 7.57
CA PHE A 93 -9.58 -2.12 6.28
C PHE A 93 -9.69 -3.23 5.24
N ALA A 94 -10.41 -2.96 4.17
CA ALA A 94 -10.43 -3.80 2.99
C ALA A 94 -9.91 -2.97 1.83
N ALA A 95 -9.04 -3.52 1.04
CA ALA A 95 -8.40 -2.77 -0.03
C ALA A 95 -8.30 -3.61 -1.30
N THR A 96 -8.39 -2.92 -2.44
CA THR A 96 -8.08 -3.51 -3.72
C THR A 96 -6.72 -2.97 -4.13
N VAL A 97 -5.79 -3.89 -4.37
CA VAL A 97 -4.40 -3.52 -4.64
C VAL A 97 -3.92 -4.16 -5.93
N LYS A 98 -2.83 -3.65 -6.46
CA LYS A 98 -2.20 -4.22 -7.63
C LYS A 98 -0.70 -4.26 -7.41
N PHE A 99 -0.09 -5.38 -7.77
CA PHE A 99 1.36 -5.53 -7.65
C PHE A 99 2.05 -4.66 -8.70
N GLU A 100 3.00 -3.85 -8.28
CA GLU A 100 3.74 -2.98 -9.18
C GLU A 100 5.15 -3.44 -9.45
N GLY A 101 5.60 -4.47 -8.80
CA GLY A 101 6.96 -4.96 -8.97
C GLY A 101 7.72 -4.97 -7.67
N LEU A 102 8.99 -5.30 -7.75
CA LEU A 102 9.82 -5.36 -6.56
C LEU A 102 10.40 -3.98 -6.27
N LYS A 103 10.52 -3.67 -5.00
CA LYS A 103 11.15 -2.43 -4.61
C LYS A 103 12.63 -2.52 -4.92
N ALA A 104 13.19 -1.47 -5.49
CA ALA A 104 14.60 -1.47 -5.84
C ALA A 104 15.44 -1.61 -4.59
N ASP A 105 16.48 -2.47 -4.70
CA ASP A 105 17.32 -2.68 -3.60
C ASP A 105 18.24 -1.57 -3.54
N GLU A 106 18.33 -0.92 -2.46
CA GLU A 106 19.16 0.12 -2.37
C GLU A 106 20.48 -0.20 -2.24
N VAL A 107 20.95 -1.01 -2.47
CA VAL A 107 22.17 -1.33 -2.38
C VAL A 107 22.98 -0.75 -2.82
N VAL A 108 23.34 -0.51 -2.74
CA VAL A 108 24.04 -0.24 -3.11
C VAL A 108 24.90 -0.09 -2.74
#